data_48c34e53ed9e1d885cb98dcfcd007fc6
#
_entry.id   48c34e53ed9e1d885cb98dcfcd007fc6
#
_cell.length_a   1.000
_cell.length_b   1.000
_cell.length_c   1.000
_cell.angle_alpha   90.00
_cell.angle_beta   90.00
_cell.angle_gamma   90.00
#
_symmetry.space_group_name_H-M   'P 1'
#
loop_
_entity.id
_entity.type
_entity.pdbx_description
1 polymer ?
#
loop_
_entity_poly.entity_id
_entity_poly.type
_entity_poly.pdbx_seq_one_letter_code
_entity_poly.pdbx_strand_id
1 'polypeptide(L)'
;RSTAVPGRSLTPIEMRGAGGWVSGYTVPVMSGALRGGVTADGVRVALDGSGYHDHNWGFWQGVTWRWGQVQHDGLSYVYGRVIPPADAADPAHLPGFLVALGPDGPVGYATDVRIEESDDPATHRPSRIVVTGKAKDLDLRMELAVESAIVNKGGALSAGPDFLQMRTQYRVTGRAGGQAVDFSAPGAAETFRE
;
A
#
# COMPACT_ATOMS: atom_id res chain seq x y z
N ARG A 1 -8.49 13.74 13.57
CA ARG A 1 -7.14 14.33 13.69
C ARG A 1 -6.17 13.17 13.81
N SER A 2 -5.24 13.08 12.87
CA SER A 2 -4.03 12.29 13.04
C SER A 2 -2.97 13.20 13.68
N THR A 3 -2.30 12.74 14.71
CA THR A 3 -1.17 13.46 15.30
C THR A 3 0.10 12.74 14.87
N ALA A 4 0.79 13.32 13.88
CA ALA A 4 2.18 12.96 13.65
C ALA A 4 2.98 13.34 14.89
N VAL A 5 3.82 12.45 15.39
CA VAL A 5 4.75 12.78 16.45
C VAL A 5 5.89 13.59 15.81
N PRO A 6 6.11 14.85 16.20
CA PRO A 6 7.18 15.67 15.63
C PRO A 6 8.53 14.97 15.71
N GLY A 7 9.27 14.96 14.59
CA GLY A 7 10.59 14.34 14.49
C GLY A 7 10.63 12.82 14.32
N ARG A 8 9.48 12.16 14.13
CA ARG A 8 9.37 10.71 13.92
C ARG A 8 8.72 10.32 12.59
N SER A 9 8.80 11.16 11.57
CA SER A 9 8.44 10.75 10.20
C SER A 9 9.55 9.88 9.61
N LEU A 10 9.16 8.87 8.81
CA LEU A 10 10.14 8.18 7.98
C LEU A 10 10.78 9.17 7.01
N THR A 11 12.09 9.02 6.80
CA THR A 11 12.78 9.75 5.74
C THR A 11 12.08 9.48 4.41
N PRO A 12 11.73 10.51 3.63
CA PRO A 12 11.10 10.33 2.33
C PRO A 12 11.94 9.43 1.43
N ILE A 13 11.26 8.52 0.74
CA ILE A 13 11.89 7.69 -0.30
C ILE A 13 11.69 8.42 -1.62
N GLU A 14 12.78 8.74 -2.32
CA GLU A 14 12.73 9.27 -3.67
C GLU A 14 13.35 8.28 -4.65
N MET A 15 12.61 7.99 -5.72
CA MET A 15 13.08 7.24 -6.87
C MET A 15 13.35 8.23 -8.00
N ARG A 16 14.51 8.14 -8.61
CA ARG A 16 14.94 9.04 -9.70
C ARG A 16 15.22 8.23 -10.95
N GLY A 17 14.79 8.75 -12.09
CA GLY A 17 14.97 8.14 -13.40
C GLY A 17 15.51 9.12 -14.44
N ALA A 18 15.49 8.68 -15.70
CA ALA A 18 15.91 9.48 -16.85
C ALA A 18 15.01 10.70 -17.04
N GLY A 19 15.54 11.71 -17.75
CA GLY A 19 14.78 12.92 -18.09
C GLY A 19 14.27 13.75 -16.90
N GLY A 20 14.87 13.56 -15.71
CA GLY A 20 14.43 14.24 -14.49
C GLY A 20 13.21 13.59 -13.82
N TRP A 21 12.82 12.37 -14.24
CA TRP A 21 11.74 11.65 -13.59
C TRP A 21 12.02 11.45 -12.10
N VAL A 22 11.05 11.73 -11.28
CA VAL A 22 11.10 11.51 -9.83
C VAL A 22 9.73 11.06 -9.33
N SER A 23 9.72 10.12 -8.42
CA SER A 23 8.56 9.74 -7.61
C SER A 23 8.98 9.65 -6.16
N GLY A 24 8.21 10.24 -5.28
CA GLY A 24 8.51 10.27 -3.85
C GLY A 24 7.35 9.74 -3.02
N TYR A 25 7.71 9.25 -1.84
CA TYR A 25 6.79 8.66 -0.89
C TYR A 25 7.26 8.92 0.54
N THR A 26 6.35 9.35 1.39
CA THR A 26 6.60 9.50 2.83
C THR A 26 5.38 9.08 3.63
N VAL A 27 5.59 8.70 4.90
CA VAL A 27 4.53 8.26 5.81
C VAL A 27 4.50 9.18 7.03
N PRO A 28 3.71 10.27 6.99
CA PRO A 28 3.59 11.20 8.12
C PRO A 28 2.95 10.57 9.36
N VAL A 29 2.03 9.61 9.18
CA VAL A 29 1.41 8.86 10.28
C VAL A 29 1.56 7.38 10.00
N MET A 30 2.46 6.73 10.70
CA MET A 30 2.79 5.31 10.52
C MET A 30 1.69 4.39 11.08
N SER A 31 1.20 4.70 12.25
CA SER A 31 0.04 4.04 12.87
C SER A 31 -0.56 5.00 13.90
N GLY A 32 -1.85 5.22 13.86
CA GLY A 32 -2.50 6.20 14.72
C GLY A 32 -3.99 5.94 14.90
N ALA A 33 -4.57 6.58 15.91
CA ALA A 33 -6.01 6.59 16.13
C ALA A 33 -6.70 7.48 15.07
N LEU A 34 -7.75 6.96 14.46
CA LEU A 34 -8.62 7.67 13.53
C LEU A 34 -9.98 7.92 14.20
N ARG A 35 -10.33 9.19 14.38
CA ARG A 35 -11.65 9.57 14.92
C ARG A 35 -12.26 10.69 14.09
N GLY A 36 -13.56 10.56 13.81
CA GLY A 36 -14.26 11.58 13.03
C GLY A 36 -15.56 11.08 12.43
N GLY A 37 -15.90 11.59 11.27
CA GLY A 37 -17.05 11.12 10.50
C GLY A 37 -16.94 11.54 9.04
N VAL A 38 -17.54 10.73 8.20
CA VAL A 38 -17.72 10.98 6.77
C VAL A 38 -19.21 11.13 6.50
N THR A 39 -19.57 12.11 5.68
CA THR A 39 -20.94 12.26 5.17
C THR A 39 -20.92 12.07 3.67
N ALA A 40 -21.67 11.09 3.18
CA ALA A 40 -21.87 10.84 1.76
C ALA A 40 -23.36 10.60 1.50
N ASP A 41 -23.90 11.19 0.45
CA ASP A 41 -25.31 11.09 0.06
C ASP A 41 -26.30 11.38 1.21
N GLY A 42 -25.94 12.35 2.07
CA GLY A 42 -26.74 12.73 3.24
C GLY A 42 -26.61 11.78 4.44
N VAL A 43 -25.92 10.66 4.31
CA VAL A 43 -25.72 9.70 5.39
C VAL A 43 -24.38 9.98 6.07
N ARG A 44 -24.41 10.17 7.38
CA ARG A 44 -23.21 10.35 8.21
C ARG A 44 -22.80 9.03 8.85
N VAL A 45 -21.55 8.65 8.64
CA VAL A 45 -20.90 7.48 9.26
C VAL A 45 -19.85 7.98 10.25
N ALA A 46 -19.97 7.58 11.51
CA ALA A 46 -18.94 7.82 12.51
C ALA A 46 -17.73 6.91 12.28
N LEU A 47 -16.54 7.45 12.46
CA LEU A 47 -15.28 6.73 12.36
C LEU A 47 -14.61 6.70 13.74
N ASP A 48 -14.30 5.50 14.22
CA ASP A 48 -13.46 5.26 15.39
C ASP A 48 -12.64 3.99 15.12
N GLY A 49 -11.33 4.12 15.03
CA GLY A 49 -10.45 3.00 14.65
C GLY A 49 -8.99 3.40 14.58
N SER A 50 -8.24 2.65 13.85
CA SER A 50 -6.83 2.93 13.53
C SER A 50 -6.66 3.27 12.05
N GLY A 51 -5.61 3.99 11.75
CA GLY A 51 -5.30 4.41 10.40
C GLY A 51 -3.82 4.70 10.20
N TYR A 52 -3.49 4.84 8.96
CA TYR A 52 -2.18 5.20 8.46
C TYR A 52 -2.36 6.32 7.43
N HIS A 53 -1.37 7.18 7.26
CA HIS A 53 -1.38 8.24 6.27
C HIS A 53 -0.05 8.28 5.54
N ASP A 54 -0.09 8.19 4.23
CA ASP A 54 1.03 8.44 3.35
C ASP A 54 0.83 9.70 2.51
N HIS A 55 1.90 10.13 1.89
CA HIS A 55 1.92 11.23 0.94
C HIS A 55 2.87 10.91 -0.21
N ASN A 56 2.37 11.07 -1.43
CA ASN A 56 3.11 10.80 -2.66
C ASN A 56 3.26 12.08 -3.47
N TRP A 57 4.38 12.22 -4.18
CA TRP A 57 4.61 13.32 -5.11
C TRP A 57 5.46 12.88 -6.29
N GLY A 58 5.41 13.63 -7.38
CA GLY A 58 6.27 13.39 -8.54
C GLY A 58 5.52 13.38 -9.86
N PHE A 59 6.11 12.72 -10.85
CA PHE A 59 5.55 12.57 -12.19
C PHE A 59 4.78 11.25 -12.27
N TRP A 60 3.48 11.34 -12.52
CA TRP A 60 2.57 10.19 -12.48
C TRP A 60 2.07 9.74 -13.86
N GLN A 61 2.40 10.48 -14.93
CA GLN A 61 2.00 10.07 -16.27
C GLN A 61 2.68 8.75 -16.65
N GLY A 62 1.89 7.74 -16.99
CA GLY A 62 2.36 6.39 -17.32
C GLY A 62 2.93 5.60 -16.13
N VAL A 63 2.85 6.11 -14.91
CA VAL A 63 3.24 5.39 -13.70
C VAL A 63 2.07 4.55 -13.22
N THR A 64 2.35 3.30 -12.89
CA THR A 64 1.44 2.41 -12.18
C THR A 64 2.06 1.95 -10.87
N TRP A 65 1.25 1.34 -10.00
CA TRP A 65 1.76 0.78 -8.74
C TRP A 65 0.95 -0.42 -8.30
N ARG A 66 1.53 -1.18 -7.39
CA ARG A 66 0.84 -2.15 -6.56
C ARG A 66 1.04 -1.72 -5.12
N TRP A 67 -0.05 -1.57 -4.39
CA TRP A 67 -0.01 -1.09 -3.03
C TRP A 67 -1.10 -1.77 -2.21
N GLY A 68 -0.88 -1.87 -0.91
CA GLY A 68 -1.92 -2.29 0.02
C GLY A 68 -1.51 -2.13 1.47
N GLN A 69 -2.54 -2.10 2.33
CA GLN A 69 -2.35 -1.90 3.75
C GLN A 69 -3.43 -2.61 4.58
N VAL A 70 -3.05 -3.02 5.78
CA VAL A 70 -3.93 -3.55 6.81
C VAL A 70 -3.46 -3.12 8.19
N GLN A 71 -4.41 -2.89 9.09
CA GLN A 71 -4.17 -2.49 10.48
C GLN A 71 -4.45 -3.66 11.41
N HIS A 72 -3.56 -3.90 12.38
CA HIS A 72 -3.78 -4.88 13.44
C HIS A 72 -2.88 -4.57 14.65
N ASP A 73 -3.46 -4.65 15.86
CA ASP A 73 -2.77 -4.47 17.16
C ASP A 73 -1.86 -3.23 17.22
N GLY A 74 -2.37 -2.09 16.73
CA GLY A 74 -1.62 -0.83 16.74
C GLY A 74 -0.50 -0.75 15.71
N LEU A 75 -0.34 -1.74 14.83
CA LEU A 75 0.60 -1.74 13.73
C LEU A 75 -0.12 -1.54 12.39
N SER A 76 0.58 -0.90 11.46
CA SER A 76 0.22 -0.86 10.04
C SER A 76 1.15 -1.75 9.25
N TYR A 77 0.60 -2.67 8.50
CA TYR A 77 1.34 -3.52 7.56
C TYR A 77 1.09 -2.98 6.15
N VAL A 78 2.13 -2.51 5.50
CA VAL A 78 2.03 -1.82 4.21
C VAL A 78 3.02 -2.43 3.22
N TYR A 79 2.54 -2.70 2.02
CA TYR A 79 3.41 -3.08 0.91
C TYR A 79 3.22 -2.14 -0.28
N GLY A 80 4.24 -2.00 -1.09
CA GLY A 80 4.14 -1.23 -2.31
C GLY A 80 5.26 -1.50 -3.30
N ARG A 81 4.97 -1.24 -4.56
CA ARG A 81 5.91 -1.20 -5.67
C ARG A 81 5.43 -0.21 -6.69
N VAL A 82 6.27 0.75 -7.04
CA VAL A 82 6.03 1.67 -8.17
C VAL A 82 6.59 1.06 -9.43
N ILE A 83 5.87 1.18 -10.52
CA ILE A 83 6.24 0.71 -11.86
C ILE A 83 6.27 1.95 -12.76
N PRO A 84 7.45 2.52 -13.03
CA PRO A 84 7.60 3.68 -13.89
C PRO A 84 7.41 3.31 -15.36
N PRO A 85 7.19 4.29 -16.24
CA PRO A 85 7.33 4.08 -17.68
C PRO A 85 8.72 3.55 -18.02
N ALA A 86 8.81 2.66 -19.02
CA ALA A 86 10.07 1.99 -19.39
C ALA A 86 11.16 2.95 -19.87
N ASP A 87 10.79 4.11 -20.42
CA ASP A 87 11.69 5.18 -20.83
C ASP A 87 12.20 6.06 -19.68
N ALA A 88 11.53 6.01 -18.52
CA ALA A 88 11.94 6.76 -17.32
C ALA A 88 12.89 5.97 -16.42
N ALA A 89 12.60 4.69 -16.16
CA ALA A 89 13.43 3.83 -15.35
C ALA A 89 13.11 2.35 -15.61
N ASP A 90 14.09 1.46 -15.40
CA ASP A 90 13.86 0.02 -15.45
C ASP A 90 13.12 -0.46 -14.19
N PRO A 91 11.87 -0.92 -14.31
CA PRO A 91 11.09 -1.37 -13.17
C PRO A 91 11.70 -2.57 -12.45
N ALA A 92 12.54 -3.37 -13.12
CA ALA A 92 13.22 -4.50 -12.51
C ALA A 92 14.27 -4.09 -11.47
N HIS A 93 14.78 -2.86 -11.56
CA HIS A 93 15.77 -2.31 -10.63
C HIS A 93 15.17 -1.41 -9.54
N LEU A 94 13.86 -1.17 -9.58
CA LEU A 94 13.17 -0.44 -8.50
C LEU A 94 12.65 -1.43 -7.46
N PRO A 95 13.10 -1.34 -6.21
CA PRO A 95 12.66 -2.24 -5.17
C PRO A 95 11.18 -2.02 -4.83
N GLY A 96 10.48 -3.12 -4.51
CA GLY A 96 9.28 -3.03 -3.71
C GLY A 96 9.62 -2.79 -2.24
N PHE A 97 8.59 -2.63 -1.42
CA PHE A 97 8.75 -2.63 0.03
C PHE A 97 7.62 -3.41 0.71
N LEU A 98 7.94 -4.00 1.83
CA LEU A 98 6.98 -4.52 2.80
C LEU A 98 7.44 -4.08 4.19
N VAL A 99 6.56 -3.43 4.93
CA VAL A 99 6.91 -2.82 6.21
C VAL A 99 5.82 -3.07 7.25
N ALA A 100 6.24 -3.31 8.48
CA ALA A 100 5.39 -3.22 9.66
C ALA A 100 5.74 -1.92 10.40
N LEU A 101 4.76 -1.04 10.54
CA LEU A 101 4.90 0.30 11.10
C LEU A 101 4.19 0.38 12.44
N GLY A 102 4.93 0.66 13.50
CA GLY A 102 4.39 1.03 14.80
C GLY A 102 4.23 2.55 14.95
N PRO A 103 3.63 3.00 16.04
CA PRO A 103 3.45 4.44 16.30
C PRO A 103 4.78 5.21 16.42
N ASP A 104 5.84 4.52 16.83
CA ASP A 104 7.16 5.09 17.07
C ASP A 104 8.16 4.86 15.93
N GLY A 105 7.80 4.09 14.92
CA GLY A 105 8.67 3.79 13.78
C GLY A 105 8.45 2.40 13.19
N PRO A 106 9.25 2.05 12.16
CA PRO A 106 9.23 0.72 11.59
C PRO A 106 9.71 -0.32 12.62
N VAL A 107 8.96 -1.41 12.77
CA VAL A 107 9.36 -2.58 13.57
C VAL A 107 9.98 -3.68 12.70
N GLY A 108 9.78 -3.60 11.38
CA GLY A 108 10.41 -4.47 10.40
C GLY A 108 10.22 -3.93 8.99
N TYR A 109 11.22 -4.12 8.11
CA TYR A 109 11.23 -3.58 6.76
C TYR A 109 11.97 -4.52 5.80
N ALA A 110 11.39 -4.80 4.66
CA ALA A 110 11.99 -5.59 3.59
C ALA A 110 11.85 -4.88 2.23
N THR A 111 12.88 -5.00 1.40
CA THR A 111 12.89 -4.55 0.00
C THR A 111 12.89 -5.73 -0.98
N ASP A 112 13.28 -6.92 -0.53
CA ASP A 112 13.06 -8.16 -1.28
C ASP A 112 11.62 -8.60 -1.10
N VAL A 113 10.76 -8.10 -2.00
CA VAL A 113 9.30 -8.27 -1.93
C VAL A 113 8.77 -8.85 -3.23
N ARG A 114 8.04 -9.94 -3.12
CA ARG A 114 7.31 -10.57 -4.21
C ARG A 114 5.83 -10.29 -4.05
N ILE A 115 5.20 -9.81 -5.12
CA ILE A 115 3.76 -9.53 -5.21
C ILE A 115 3.21 -10.33 -6.38
N GLU A 116 2.31 -11.27 -6.09
CA GLU A 116 1.65 -12.12 -7.06
C GLU A 116 0.15 -11.85 -7.05
N GLU A 117 -0.42 -11.57 -8.20
CA GLU A 117 -1.86 -11.34 -8.38
C GLU A 117 -2.46 -12.47 -9.21
N SER A 118 -3.63 -12.95 -8.80
CA SER A 118 -4.44 -13.90 -9.54
C SER A 118 -5.78 -13.26 -9.86
N ASP A 119 -6.17 -13.28 -11.14
CA ASP A 119 -7.39 -12.66 -11.59
C ASP A 119 -8.55 -13.67 -11.60
N ASP A 120 -9.75 -13.18 -11.38
CA ASP A 120 -10.97 -13.89 -11.66
C ASP A 120 -11.13 -14.04 -13.18
N PRO A 121 -11.31 -15.27 -13.70
CA PRO A 121 -11.33 -15.51 -15.15
C PRO A 121 -12.52 -14.89 -15.88
N ALA A 122 -13.60 -14.57 -15.16
CA ALA A 122 -14.80 -13.98 -15.77
C ALA A 122 -14.72 -12.46 -15.84
N THR A 123 -14.10 -11.84 -14.85
CA THR A 123 -14.06 -10.37 -14.74
C THR A 123 -12.70 -9.78 -15.11
N HIS A 124 -11.66 -10.61 -15.23
CA HIS A 124 -10.25 -10.21 -15.41
C HIS A 124 -9.76 -9.21 -14.36
N ARG A 125 -10.34 -9.29 -13.16
CA ARG A 125 -9.95 -8.45 -12.02
C ARG A 125 -9.27 -9.28 -10.94
N PRO A 126 -8.37 -8.70 -10.16
CA PRO A 126 -7.74 -9.42 -9.06
C PRO A 126 -8.79 -10.03 -8.13
N SER A 127 -8.67 -11.33 -7.89
CA SER A 127 -9.46 -12.07 -6.90
C SER A 127 -8.62 -12.42 -5.67
N ARG A 128 -7.31 -12.59 -5.89
CA ARG A 128 -6.34 -12.91 -4.82
C ARG A 128 -5.01 -12.23 -5.08
N ILE A 129 -4.40 -11.73 -4.01
CA ILE A 129 -3.04 -11.18 -4.03
C ILE A 129 -2.23 -11.90 -2.94
N VAL A 130 -0.99 -12.25 -3.25
CA VAL A 130 -0.04 -12.80 -2.28
C VAL A 130 1.20 -11.92 -2.27
N VAL A 131 1.55 -11.44 -1.09
CA VAL A 131 2.75 -10.63 -0.86
C VAL A 131 3.66 -11.36 0.11
N THR A 132 4.91 -11.52 -0.26
CA THR A 132 5.95 -12.05 0.63
C THR A 132 7.13 -11.10 0.67
N GLY A 133 7.71 -10.93 1.85
CA GLY A 133 8.91 -10.14 2.02
C GLY A 133 9.72 -10.64 3.19
N LYS A 134 11.05 -10.63 3.02
CA LYS A 134 11.98 -11.14 4.00
C LYS A 134 13.16 -10.21 4.21
N ALA A 135 13.47 -9.96 5.48
CA ALA A 135 14.64 -9.23 5.93
C ALA A 135 15.02 -9.70 7.35
N LYS A 136 16.01 -9.05 7.96
CA LYS A 136 16.48 -9.40 9.32
C LYS A 136 15.34 -9.34 10.35
N ASP A 137 14.54 -8.27 10.33
CA ASP A 137 13.51 -7.99 11.34
C ASP A 137 12.08 -8.17 10.78
N LEU A 138 11.95 -8.78 9.59
CA LEU A 138 10.66 -9.04 8.96
C LEU A 138 10.73 -10.30 8.09
N ASP A 139 9.78 -11.20 8.31
CA ASP A 139 9.52 -12.36 7.45
C ASP A 139 8.02 -12.56 7.43
N LEU A 140 7.35 -11.99 6.43
CA LEU A 140 5.89 -11.98 6.35
C LEU A 140 5.37 -12.55 5.05
N ARG A 141 4.23 -13.23 5.18
CA ARG A 141 3.35 -13.61 4.09
C ARG A 141 1.98 -12.99 4.33
N MET A 142 1.49 -12.23 3.37
CA MET A 142 0.17 -11.62 3.35
C MET A 142 -0.62 -12.24 2.20
N GLU A 143 -1.77 -12.82 2.50
CA GLU A 143 -2.72 -13.30 1.51
C GLU A 143 -3.98 -12.44 1.57
N LEU A 144 -4.35 -11.88 0.45
CA LEU A 144 -5.48 -10.97 0.30
C LEU A 144 -6.53 -11.64 -0.57
N ALA A 145 -7.73 -11.83 -0.03
CA ALA A 145 -8.91 -12.12 -0.82
C ALA A 145 -9.61 -10.80 -1.18
N VAL A 146 -9.81 -10.54 -2.46
CA VAL A 146 -10.49 -9.33 -2.93
C VAL A 146 -12.00 -9.50 -2.80
N GLU A 147 -12.64 -8.66 -1.98
CA GLU A 147 -14.09 -8.70 -1.74
C GLU A 147 -14.85 -7.82 -2.75
N SER A 148 -14.29 -6.67 -3.08
CA SER A 148 -14.85 -5.74 -4.05
C SER A 148 -13.78 -4.81 -4.62
N ALA A 149 -14.04 -4.25 -5.80
CA ALA A 149 -13.18 -3.27 -6.44
C ALA A 149 -13.99 -2.12 -7.03
N ILE A 150 -13.51 -0.90 -6.83
CA ILE A 150 -13.94 0.29 -7.54
C ILE A 150 -12.96 0.49 -8.69
N VAL A 151 -13.49 0.62 -9.91
CA VAL A 151 -12.69 0.86 -11.11
C VAL A 151 -12.76 2.35 -11.44
N ASN A 152 -11.62 3.01 -11.31
CA ASN A 152 -11.46 4.36 -11.81
C ASN A 152 -10.91 4.24 -13.25
N LYS A 153 -11.79 4.42 -14.22
CA LYS A 153 -11.41 4.39 -15.63
C LYS A 153 -10.30 5.39 -15.88
N GLY A 154 -9.26 4.98 -16.61
CA GLY A 154 -8.22 5.86 -17.12
C GLY A 154 -8.93 7.03 -17.79
N GLY A 155 -9.11 8.11 -17.05
CA GLY A 155 -10.06 9.15 -17.41
C GLY A 155 -9.52 10.06 -18.49
N ALA A 156 -10.32 11.05 -18.88
CA ALA A 156 -10.02 12.08 -19.88
C ALA A 156 -8.70 12.88 -19.61
N LEU A 157 -8.01 12.63 -18.51
CA LEU A 157 -6.73 13.24 -18.15
C LEU A 157 -5.52 12.30 -18.33
N SER A 158 -5.73 11.00 -18.56
CA SER A 158 -4.64 10.05 -18.88
C SER A 158 -5.18 8.88 -19.69
N ALA A 159 -4.81 8.79 -20.97
CA ALA A 159 -4.87 7.54 -21.70
C ALA A 159 -3.95 6.53 -20.97
N GLY A 160 -4.49 5.66 -20.15
CA GLY A 160 -3.73 4.73 -19.33
C GLY A 160 -4.62 3.62 -18.77
N PRO A 161 -4.02 2.65 -18.09
CA PRO A 161 -4.74 1.53 -17.52
C PRO A 161 -5.76 1.96 -16.45
N ASP A 162 -6.80 1.16 -16.29
CA ASP A 162 -7.80 1.36 -15.25
C ASP A 162 -7.17 1.24 -13.87
N PHE A 163 -7.40 2.19 -12.99
CA PHE A 163 -6.96 2.16 -11.60
C PHE A 163 -8.02 1.47 -10.73
N LEU A 164 -7.62 0.41 -10.04
CA LEU A 164 -8.47 -0.39 -9.16
C LEU A 164 -8.15 -0.11 -7.70
N GLN A 165 -9.16 0.33 -6.95
CA GLN A 165 -9.13 0.40 -5.49
C GLN A 165 -9.97 -0.75 -4.94
N MET A 166 -9.36 -1.58 -4.10
CA MET A 166 -9.95 -2.85 -3.66
C MET A 166 -10.14 -2.86 -2.14
N ARG A 167 -11.29 -3.33 -1.71
CA ARG A 167 -11.51 -3.81 -0.36
C ARG A 167 -11.11 -5.28 -0.30
N THR A 168 -10.32 -5.64 0.69
CA THR A 168 -9.71 -6.96 0.80
C THR A 168 -9.81 -7.51 2.22
N GLN A 169 -9.86 -8.83 2.32
CA GLN A 169 -9.65 -9.54 3.57
C GLN A 169 -8.22 -10.09 3.58
N TYR A 170 -7.44 -9.63 4.52
CA TYR A 170 -6.05 -10.08 4.72
C TYR A 170 -5.98 -11.28 5.65
N ARG A 171 -5.08 -12.20 5.35
CA ARG A 171 -4.48 -13.17 6.24
C ARG A 171 -2.99 -12.91 6.29
N VAL A 172 -2.46 -12.55 7.44
CA VAL A 172 -1.05 -12.20 7.63
C VAL A 172 -0.41 -13.18 8.58
N THR A 173 0.71 -13.76 8.16
CA THR A 173 1.47 -14.73 8.96
C THR A 173 2.97 -14.46 8.87
N GLY A 174 3.72 -14.81 9.92
CA GLY A 174 5.16 -14.70 9.95
C GLY A 174 5.72 -14.05 11.20
N ARG A 175 6.65 -13.10 11.03
CA ARG A 175 7.31 -12.36 12.12
C ARG A 175 7.62 -10.94 11.72
N ALA A 176 7.46 -10.02 12.67
CA ALA A 176 7.87 -8.61 12.53
C ALA A 176 8.44 -8.12 13.87
N GLY A 177 9.58 -7.45 13.85
CA GLY A 177 10.24 -6.95 15.06
C GLY A 177 10.55 -8.05 16.09
N GLY A 178 10.81 -9.28 15.64
CA GLY A 178 11.05 -10.44 16.52
C GLY A 178 9.77 -11.11 17.05
N GLN A 179 8.57 -10.50 16.90
CA GLN A 179 7.30 -11.06 17.36
C GLN A 179 6.65 -11.90 16.27
N ALA A 180 5.94 -12.97 16.69
CA ALA A 180 5.10 -13.74 15.78
C ALA A 180 3.88 -12.90 15.35
N VAL A 181 3.52 -13.02 14.07
CA VAL A 181 2.37 -12.38 13.46
C VAL A 181 1.46 -13.46 12.90
N ASP A 182 0.20 -13.46 13.33
CA ASP A 182 -0.82 -14.38 12.85
C ASP A 182 -2.21 -13.78 13.09
N PHE A 183 -2.80 -13.15 12.04
CA PHE A 183 -4.10 -12.53 12.14
C PHE A 183 -4.85 -12.49 10.81
N SER A 184 -6.15 -12.18 10.87
CA SER A 184 -6.96 -11.79 9.71
C SER A 184 -7.69 -10.49 10.01
N ALA A 185 -7.69 -9.58 9.03
CA ALA A 185 -8.37 -8.28 9.17
C ALA A 185 -8.75 -7.72 7.78
N PRO A 186 -9.78 -6.87 7.70
CA PRO A 186 -10.09 -6.12 6.49
C PRO A 186 -9.01 -5.06 6.22
N GLY A 187 -8.75 -4.82 4.94
CA GLY A 187 -7.78 -3.82 4.50
C GLY A 187 -8.08 -3.33 3.10
N ALA A 188 -7.13 -2.58 2.54
CA ALA A 188 -7.23 -2.02 1.21
C ALA A 188 -6.04 -2.45 0.35
N ALA A 189 -6.26 -2.51 -0.97
CA ALA A 189 -5.21 -2.71 -1.95
C ALA A 189 -5.50 -1.92 -3.22
N GLU A 190 -4.45 -1.65 -3.99
CA GLU A 190 -4.51 -0.90 -5.23
C GLU A 190 -3.65 -1.55 -6.30
N THR A 191 -4.14 -1.54 -7.53
CA THR A 191 -3.42 -2.01 -8.71
C THR A 191 -4.00 -1.38 -9.99
N PHE A 192 -3.45 -1.75 -11.13
CA PHE A 192 -3.89 -1.30 -12.44
C PHE A 192 -4.19 -2.48 -13.36
N ARG A 193 -5.12 -2.29 -14.31
CA ARG A 193 -5.43 -3.22 -15.40
C ARG A 193 -5.63 -2.47 -16.70
N GLU A 194 -5.20 -3.08 -17.82
CA GLU A 194 -5.46 -2.61 -19.19
C GLU A 194 -6.89 -2.95 -19.64
#